data_da6c36376822898ee0cd2f5b7801e47b
#
_entry.id   da6c36376822898ee0cd2f5b7801e47b
#
_cell.length_a   1.000
_cell.length_b   1.000
_cell.length_c   1.000
_cell.angle_alpha   90.00
_cell.angle_beta   90.00
_cell.angle_gamma   90.00
#
_symmetry.space_group_name_H-M   'P 1'
#
loop_
_entity.id
_entity.type
_entity.pdbx_description
1 polymer ?
#
loop_
_entity_poly.entity_id
_entity_poly.type
_entity_poly.pdbx_seq_one_letter_code
_entity_poly.pdbx_strand_id
1 'polypeptide(L)'
;MWISRIALRNFKIYQSQVFDFPQPADGKNLVLIGGLNGYGKTTLLEAVYVGLYGEEAVNHKALDRAGLKAKGYGHFLETAFYKHALRNGEERMEVVIEIVRPNKGCLRITRKWFFTNQGQYDNQRLVIECQGPDSSTWRALPDSDLSELLTSYAVPPWLAPFFFFDVENIAALAAEDRP
;
A
#
# COMPACT_ATOMS: atom_id res chain seq x y z
N MET A 1 3.68 -9.55 -14.52
CA MET A 1 2.92 -8.94 -13.42
C MET A 1 3.48 -7.56 -13.15
N TRP A 2 2.64 -6.53 -13.00
CA TRP A 2 3.05 -5.18 -12.56
C TRP A 2 1.89 -4.48 -11.85
N ILE A 3 2.22 -3.51 -10.99
CA ILE A 3 1.23 -2.58 -10.45
C ILE A 3 0.91 -1.59 -11.55
N SER A 4 -0.35 -1.50 -11.97
CA SER A 4 -0.80 -0.57 -13.02
C SER A 4 -1.28 0.75 -12.46
N ARG A 5 -1.80 0.75 -11.23
CA ARG A 5 -2.36 1.94 -10.59
C ARG A 5 -2.26 1.89 -9.08
N ILE A 6 -1.97 3.04 -8.50
CA ILE A 6 -2.09 3.29 -7.06
C ILE A 6 -2.89 4.58 -6.89
N ALA A 7 -3.99 4.54 -6.15
CA ALA A 7 -4.76 5.73 -5.79
C ALA A 7 -4.80 5.88 -4.27
N LEU A 8 -4.50 7.08 -3.81
CA LEU A 8 -4.43 7.45 -2.40
C LEU A 8 -5.43 8.55 -2.09
N ARG A 9 -6.13 8.41 -0.98
CA ARG A 9 -6.99 9.46 -0.43
C ARG A 9 -6.71 9.62 1.05
N ASN A 10 -6.44 10.85 1.48
CA ASN A 10 -6.18 11.24 2.86
C ASN A 10 -5.06 10.44 3.56
N PHE A 11 -4.02 10.04 2.81
CA PHE A 11 -2.90 9.26 3.31
C PHE A 11 -1.65 10.14 3.49
N LYS A 12 -1.25 10.41 4.73
CA LYS A 12 -0.12 11.26 5.13
C LYS A 12 -0.14 12.62 4.44
N ILE A 13 0.74 12.86 3.47
CA ILE A 13 0.81 14.12 2.71
C ILE A 13 -0.14 14.15 1.51
N TYR A 14 -0.70 13.01 1.12
CA TYR A 14 -1.57 12.88 -0.04
C TYR A 14 -3.04 13.07 0.35
N GLN A 15 -3.62 14.20 0.01
CA GLN A 15 -5.07 14.40 0.12
C GLN A 15 -5.81 13.56 -0.91
N SER A 16 -5.39 13.66 -2.17
CA SER A 16 -5.89 12.84 -3.27
C SER A 16 -4.80 12.76 -4.34
N GLN A 17 -4.31 11.56 -4.60
CA GLN A 17 -3.26 11.35 -5.60
C GLN A 17 -3.46 10.02 -6.31
N VAL A 18 -3.21 10.02 -7.61
CA VAL A 18 -3.22 8.81 -8.44
C VAL A 18 -1.87 8.69 -9.14
N PHE A 19 -1.34 7.48 -9.13
CA PHE A 19 -0.14 7.07 -9.87
C PHE A 19 -0.55 5.98 -10.85
N ASP A 20 -0.47 6.27 -12.14
CA ASP A 20 -0.69 5.31 -13.20
C ASP A 20 0.68 4.88 -13.77
N PHE A 21 0.89 3.58 -13.87
CA PHE A 21 2.13 3.00 -14.37
C PHE A 21 1.91 2.33 -15.72
N PRO A 22 2.75 2.62 -16.72
CA PRO A 22 2.59 2.06 -18.04
C PRO A 22 2.82 0.55 -18.03
N GLN A 23 2.20 -0.13 -19.00
CA GLN A 23 2.47 -1.53 -19.24
C GLN A 23 3.95 -1.70 -19.62
N PRO A 24 4.67 -2.68 -19.01
CA PRO A 24 6.01 -3.03 -19.45
C PRO A 24 6.03 -3.44 -20.93
N ALA A 25 6.89 -2.84 -21.74
CA ALA A 25 7.04 -3.12 -23.16
C ALA A 25 8.49 -2.93 -23.60
N ASP A 26 8.95 -3.70 -24.61
CA ASP A 26 10.25 -3.55 -25.28
C ASP A 26 11.46 -3.51 -24.33
N GLY A 27 11.46 -4.34 -23.29
CA GLY A 27 12.51 -4.37 -22.27
C GLY A 27 12.47 -3.20 -21.28
N LYS A 28 11.51 -2.28 -21.38
CA LYS A 28 11.28 -1.19 -20.44
C LYS A 28 10.36 -1.65 -19.32
N ASN A 29 10.93 -2.25 -18.29
CA ASN A 29 10.22 -2.82 -17.15
C ASN A 29 10.56 -2.13 -15.81
N LEU A 30 11.26 -0.99 -15.88
CA LEU A 30 11.66 -0.20 -14.72
C LEU A 30 10.90 1.13 -14.70
N VAL A 31 10.30 1.45 -13.57
CA VAL A 31 9.69 2.75 -13.27
C VAL A 31 10.50 3.44 -12.20
N LEU A 32 11.01 4.64 -12.50
CA LEU A 32 11.75 5.47 -11.55
C LEU A 32 10.81 6.54 -10.99
N ILE A 33 10.63 6.55 -9.66
CA ILE A 33 9.86 7.57 -8.95
C ILE A 33 10.84 8.54 -8.28
N GLY A 34 11.03 9.69 -8.92
CA GLY A 34 11.88 10.77 -8.43
C GLY A 34 11.11 11.77 -7.56
N GLY A 35 11.83 12.47 -6.70
CA GLY A 35 11.29 13.56 -5.89
C GLY A 35 12.29 14.05 -4.83
N LEU A 36 12.17 15.29 -4.41
CA LEU A 36 12.96 15.84 -3.31
C LEU A 36 12.63 15.16 -1.98
N ASN A 37 13.49 15.33 -0.98
CA ASN A 37 13.22 14.82 0.37
C ASN A 37 11.95 15.45 0.95
N GLY A 38 11.11 14.64 1.61
CA GLY A 38 9.82 15.09 2.15
C GLY A 38 8.64 15.06 1.16
N TYR A 39 8.86 14.80 -0.15
CA TYR A 39 7.81 14.79 -1.17
C TYR A 39 7.05 13.46 -1.30
N GLY A 40 7.17 12.57 -0.31
CA GLY A 40 6.27 11.43 -0.18
C GLY A 40 6.73 10.12 -0.80
N LYS A 41 7.98 9.99 -1.27
CA LYS A 41 8.49 8.71 -1.82
C LYS A 41 8.29 7.54 -0.84
N THR A 42 8.75 7.71 0.39
CA THR A 42 8.56 6.73 1.47
C THR A 42 7.08 6.53 1.81
N THR A 43 6.30 7.63 1.81
CA THR A 43 4.85 7.57 2.02
C THR A 43 4.14 6.70 0.99
N LEU A 44 4.54 6.78 -0.28
CA LEU A 44 3.99 5.91 -1.33
C LEU A 44 4.31 4.44 -1.07
N LEU A 45 5.55 4.14 -0.67
CA LEU A 45 5.96 2.78 -0.30
C LEU A 45 5.14 2.24 0.89
N GLU A 46 4.97 3.03 1.94
CA GLU A 46 4.15 2.69 3.10
C GLU A 46 2.68 2.45 2.71
N ALA A 47 2.13 3.28 1.82
CA ALA A 47 0.77 3.11 1.32
C ALA A 47 0.60 1.79 0.56
N VAL A 48 1.57 1.40 -0.28
CA VAL A 48 1.57 0.09 -0.95
C VAL A 48 1.58 -1.04 0.07
N TYR A 49 2.47 -0.95 1.07
CA TYR A 49 2.58 -1.96 2.11
C TYR A 49 1.28 -2.16 2.89
N VAL A 50 0.75 -1.08 3.46
CA VAL A 50 -0.46 -1.16 4.27
C VAL A 50 -1.70 -1.43 3.40
N GLY A 51 -1.71 -1.00 2.16
CA GLY A 51 -2.77 -1.30 1.19
C GLY A 51 -2.84 -2.78 0.85
N LEU A 52 -1.70 -3.43 0.61
CA LEU A 52 -1.62 -4.87 0.31
C LEU A 52 -1.86 -5.73 1.55
N TYR A 53 -1.15 -5.46 2.64
CA TYR A 53 -1.02 -6.38 3.77
C TYR A 53 -1.81 -5.97 5.01
N GLY A 54 -2.35 -4.73 5.06
CA GLY A 54 -3.13 -4.26 6.21
C GLY A 54 -2.33 -4.29 7.51
N GLU A 55 -2.90 -4.92 8.55
CA GLU A 55 -2.26 -5.01 9.86
C GLU A 55 -0.95 -5.81 9.84
N GLU A 56 -0.83 -6.81 8.98
CA GLU A 56 0.41 -7.57 8.82
C GLU A 56 1.59 -6.69 8.39
N ALA A 57 1.33 -5.61 7.66
CA ALA A 57 2.36 -4.66 7.25
C ALA A 57 3.13 -4.05 8.42
N VAL A 58 2.46 -3.79 9.54
CA VAL A 58 3.05 -3.17 10.74
C VAL A 58 3.92 -4.17 11.52
N ASN A 59 3.65 -5.45 11.38
CA ASN A 59 4.44 -6.51 12.01
C ASN A 59 5.78 -6.77 11.30
N HIS A 60 5.95 -6.26 10.08
CA HIS A 60 7.18 -6.42 9.31
C HIS A 60 8.16 -5.25 9.55
N LYS A 61 9.44 -5.58 9.67
CA LYS A 61 10.54 -4.60 9.89
C LYS A 61 10.57 -3.44 8.89
N ALA A 62 9.98 -3.61 7.71
CA ALA A 62 9.98 -2.58 6.66
C ALA A 62 9.19 -1.31 7.04
N LEU A 63 8.21 -1.41 7.94
CA LEU A 63 7.47 -0.25 8.48
C LEU A 63 7.88 0.10 9.92
N ASP A 64 8.80 -0.63 10.52
CA ASP A 64 9.23 -0.43 11.93
C ASP A 64 10.14 0.82 12.10
N ARG A 65 9.93 1.82 11.26
CA ARG A 65 10.52 3.14 11.45
C ARG A 65 9.84 3.82 12.63
N ALA A 66 10.60 4.23 13.61
CA ALA A 66 10.13 4.98 14.78
C ALA A 66 9.29 4.18 15.81
N GLY A 67 9.49 2.87 15.94
CA GLY A 67 8.84 2.09 17.00
C GLY A 67 7.33 1.90 16.78
N LEU A 68 6.86 1.94 15.51
CA LEU A 68 5.45 1.73 15.16
C LEU A 68 4.95 0.35 15.61
N LYS A 69 5.80 -0.67 15.58
CA LYS A 69 5.49 -2.00 16.09
C LYS A 69 5.07 -2.00 17.57
N ALA A 70 5.70 -1.16 18.38
CA ALA A 70 5.37 -1.05 19.80
C ALA A 70 4.05 -0.31 20.05
N LYS A 71 3.58 0.53 19.11
CA LYS A 71 2.37 1.34 19.24
C LYS A 71 1.14 0.74 18.53
N GLY A 72 1.35 -0.26 17.67
CA GLY A 72 0.29 -0.99 17.00
C GLY A 72 -0.29 -0.33 15.74
N TYR A 73 -1.13 -1.10 15.03
CA TYR A 73 -1.70 -0.75 13.74
C TYR A 73 -2.60 0.50 13.78
N GLY A 74 -3.48 0.60 14.78
CA GLY A 74 -4.37 1.76 14.93
C GLY A 74 -3.59 3.07 15.05
N HIS A 75 -2.54 3.09 15.88
CA HIS A 75 -1.68 4.28 16.01
C HIS A 75 -0.97 4.65 14.70
N PHE A 76 -0.50 3.65 13.94
CA PHE A 76 0.06 3.91 12.61
C PHE A 76 -0.98 4.61 11.71
N LEU A 77 -2.22 4.11 11.67
CA LEU A 77 -3.28 4.67 10.84
C LEU A 77 -3.65 6.10 11.26
N GLU A 78 -3.74 6.37 12.55
CA GLU A 78 -3.99 7.72 13.08
C GLU A 78 -2.89 8.71 12.67
N THR A 79 -1.63 8.28 12.69
CA THR A 79 -0.50 9.10 12.22
C THR A 79 -0.44 9.23 10.70
N ALA A 80 -0.99 8.24 9.98
CA ALA A 80 -1.06 8.23 8.53
C ALA A 80 -2.26 9.01 7.98
N PHE A 81 -3.27 9.27 8.77
CA PHE A 81 -4.44 10.03 8.34
C PHE A 81 -4.06 11.48 8.03
N TYR A 82 -4.48 12.00 6.86
CA TYR A 82 -4.15 13.34 6.41
C TYR A 82 -4.64 14.41 7.39
N LYS A 83 -3.71 15.21 7.91
CA LYS A 83 -3.97 16.14 9.03
C LYS A 83 -5.11 17.13 8.82
N HIS A 84 -5.40 17.48 7.56
CA HIS A 84 -6.47 18.44 7.25
C HIS A 84 -7.79 17.77 6.87
N ALA A 85 -7.85 16.45 6.76
CA ALA A 85 -9.06 15.73 6.35
C ALA A 85 -10.22 15.98 7.31
N LEU A 86 -9.99 15.87 8.62
CA LEU A 86 -11.01 16.12 9.64
C LEU A 86 -11.56 17.55 9.59
N ARG A 87 -10.71 18.54 9.32
CA ARG A 87 -11.14 19.95 9.18
C ARG A 87 -12.08 20.14 7.99
N ASN A 88 -11.97 19.27 7.00
CA ASN A 88 -12.81 19.25 5.80
C ASN A 88 -14.04 18.33 5.95
N GLY A 89 -14.28 17.79 7.16
CA GLY A 89 -15.38 16.85 7.42
C GLY A 89 -15.17 15.46 6.80
N GLU A 90 -13.93 15.08 6.48
CA GLU A 90 -13.60 13.78 5.95
C GLU A 90 -13.09 12.85 7.05
N GLU A 91 -13.74 11.70 7.20
CA GLU A 91 -13.44 10.69 8.21
C GLU A 91 -12.93 9.38 7.58
N ARG A 92 -12.43 9.46 6.34
CA ARG A 92 -12.02 8.28 5.58
C ARG A 92 -10.64 8.47 4.95
N MET A 93 -9.79 7.47 5.12
CA MET A 93 -8.56 7.25 4.39
C MET A 93 -8.73 6.05 3.44
N GLU A 94 -8.12 6.09 2.26
CA GLU A 94 -8.27 5.02 1.28
C GLU A 94 -6.98 4.81 0.48
N VAL A 95 -6.68 3.53 0.24
CA VAL A 95 -5.64 3.09 -0.70
C VAL A 95 -6.26 2.09 -1.67
N VAL A 96 -6.08 2.33 -2.96
CA VAL A 96 -6.47 1.42 -4.04
C VAL A 96 -5.22 1.00 -4.79
N ILE A 97 -5.05 -0.31 -5.00
CA ILE A 97 -3.93 -0.88 -5.76
C ILE A 97 -4.48 -1.79 -6.84
N GLU A 98 -4.09 -1.54 -8.09
CA GLU A 98 -4.41 -2.41 -9.21
C GLU A 98 -3.16 -3.13 -9.71
N ILE A 99 -3.27 -4.46 -9.81
CA ILE A 99 -2.18 -5.36 -10.20
C ILE A 99 -2.62 -6.14 -11.44
N VAL A 100 -1.84 -6.05 -12.51
CA VAL A 100 -2.11 -6.75 -13.77
C VAL A 100 -1.19 -7.96 -13.91
N ARG A 101 -1.78 -9.08 -14.31
CA ARG A 101 -1.06 -10.27 -14.78
C ARG A 101 -1.43 -10.52 -16.25
N PRO A 102 -0.45 -10.51 -17.14
CA PRO A 102 -0.69 -10.85 -18.54
C PRO A 102 -1.45 -12.18 -18.66
N ASN A 103 -2.47 -12.22 -19.50
CA ASN A 103 -3.31 -13.39 -19.76
C ASN A 103 -4.12 -13.93 -18.55
N LYS A 104 -4.09 -13.25 -17.39
CA LYS A 104 -4.84 -13.66 -16.19
C LYS A 104 -5.74 -12.55 -15.63
N GLY A 105 -5.69 -11.35 -16.23
CA GLY A 105 -6.54 -10.22 -15.85
C GLY A 105 -5.94 -9.32 -14.77
N CYS A 106 -6.80 -8.54 -14.15
CA CYS A 106 -6.43 -7.51 -13.17
C CYS A 106 -7.07 -7.80 -11.81
N LEU A 107 -6.33 -7.54 -10.74
CA LEU A 107 -6.79 -7.56 -9.36
C LEU A 107 -6.79 -6.12 -8.84
N ARG A 108 -7.90 -5.71 -8.20
CA ARG A 108 -8.00 -4.45 -7.47
C ARG A 108 -8.20 -4.73 -6.00
N ILE A 109 -7.34 -4.18 -5.19
CA ILE A 109 -7.41 -4.22 -3.73
C ILE A 109 -7.72 -2.81 -3.26
N THR A 110 -8.85 -2.63 -2.61
CA THR A 110 -9.29 -1.35 -2.03
C THR A 110 -9.38 -1.50 -0.52
N ARG A 111 -8.54 -0.77 0.19
CA ARG A 111 -8.59 -0.73 1.65
C ARG A 111 -9.00 0.65 2.11
N LYS A 112 -10.05 0.70 2.93
CA LYS A 112 -10.63 1.92 3.50
C LYS A 112 -10.53 1.85 5.00
N TRP A 113 -10.09 2.93 5.62
CA TRP A 113 -10.05 3.09 7.07
C TRP A 113 -10.95 4.25 7.44
N PHE A 114 -11.72 4.06 8.49
CA PHE A 114 -12.65 5.03 9.01
C PHE A 114 -12.17 5.54 10.36
N PHE A 115 -12.42 6.82 10.60
CA PHE A 115 -11.96 7.52 11.80
C PHE A 115 -13.13 8.22 12.45
N THR A 116 -13.06 8.39 13.77
CA THR A 116 -14.02 9.23 14.51
C THR A 116 -13.80 10.70 14.15
N ASN A 117 -14.74 11.54 14.53
CA ASN A 117 -14.61 13.01 14.41
C ASN A 117 -13.41 13.61 15.20
N GLN A 118 -12.79 12.83 16.08
CA GLN A 118 -11.57 13.17 16.82
C GLN A 118 -10.30 12.64 16.13
N GLY A 119 -10.42 11.93 15.00
CA GLY A 119 -9.31 11.36 14.25
C GLY A 119 -8.77 10.05 14.80
N GLN A 120 -9.49 9.41 15.73
CA GLN A 120 -9.15 8.10 16.22
C GLN A 120 -9.58 7.03 15.22
N TYR A 121 -8.74 6.03 15.00
CA TYR A 121 -9.08 4.89 14.17
C TYR A 121 -10.26 4.10 14.76
N ASP A 122 -11.26 3.85 13.94
CA ASP A 122 -12.48 3.14 14.32
C ASP A 122 -12.51 1.74 13.69
N ASN A 123 -12.58 1.66 12.36
CA ASN A 123 -12.67 0.38 11.67
C ASN A 123 -12.06 0.45 10.26
N GLN A 124 -11.97 -0.71 9.60
CA GLN A 124 -11.55 -0.80 8.20
C GLN A 124 -12.49 -1.67 7.37
N ARG A 125 -12.47 -1.42 6.07
CA ARG A 125 -13.13 -2.26 5.07
C ARG A 125 -12.14 -2.62 3.98
N LEU A 126 -12.04 -3.91 3.68
CA LEU A 126 -11.33 -4.46 2.54
C LEU A 126 -12.33 -4.79 1.44
N VAL A 127 -12.03 -4.43 0.21
CA VAL A 127 -12.77 -4.83 -0.99
C VAL A 127 -11.77 -5.36 -2.00
N ILE A 128 -11.98 -6.58 -2.46
CA ILE A 128 -11.16 -7.24 -3.46
C ILE A 128 -12.01 -7.48 -4.70
N GLU A 129 -11.51 -7.07 -5.85
CA GLU A 129 -12.21 -7.24 -7.11
C GLU A 129 -11.24 -7.82 -8.14
N CYS A 130 -11.73 -8.72 -8.98
CA CYS A 130 -10.98 -9.22 -10.12
C CYS A 130 -11.71 -8.91 -11.43
N GLN A 131 -10.92 -8.73 -12.47
CA GLN A 131 -11.37 -8.57 -13.85
C GLN A 131 -10.61 -9.58 -14.71
N GLY A 132 -11.33 -10.39 -15.49
CA GLY A 132 -10.72 -11.34 -16.42
C GLY A 132 -9.99 -10.63 -17.56
N PRO A 133 -9.09 -11.33 -18.28
CA PRO A 133 -8.28 -10.72 -19.34
C PRO A 133 -9.12 -10.13 -20.49
N ASP A 134 -10.26 -10.75 -20.79
CA ASP A 134 -11.16 -10.34 -21.88
C ASP A 134 -12.46 -9.71 -21.37
N SER A 135 -12.50 -9.33 -20.09
CA SER A 135 -13.71 -8.78 -19.44
C SER A 135 -13.48 -7.32 -19.06
N SER A 136 -14.48 -6.49 -19.29
CA SER A 136 -14.54 -5.12 -18.76
C SER A 136 -15.22 -5.04 -17.38
N THR A 137 -15.76 -6.16 -16.88
CA THR A 137 -16.56 -6.20 -15.64
C THR A 137 -15.72 -6.64 -14.46
N TRP A 138 -15.75 -5.84 -13.40
CA TRP A 138 -15.16 -6.16 -12.10
C TRP A 138 -16.12 -7.07 -11.31
N ARG A 139 -15.57 -8.11 -10.71
CA ARG A 139 -16.30 -9.05 -9.84
C ARG A 139 -15.67 -9.03 -8.45
N ALA A 140 -16.48 -8.78 -7.43
CA ALA A 140 -16.04 -8.85 -6.04
C ALA A 140 -15.65 -10.29 -5.67
N LEU A 141 -14.60 -10.40 -4.87
CA LEU A 141 -14.10 -11.65 -4.28
C LEU A 141 -14.19 -11.54 -2.75
N PRO A 142 -14.32 -12.70 -2.06
CA PRO A 142 -14.21 -12.73 -0.61
C PRO A 142 -12.86 -12.22 -0.14
N ASP A 143 -12.82 -11.47 0.95
CA ASP A 143 -11.59 -10.99 1.57
C ASP A 143 -10.75 -12.11 2.20
N SER A 144 -11.37 -13.26 2.53
CA SER A 144 -10.68 -14.50 2.91
C SER A 144 -9.66 -14.98 1.88
N ASP A 145 -9.87 -14.66 0.60
CA ASP A 145 -9.03 -15.11 -0.50
C ASP A 145 -7.78 -14.26 -0.69
N LEU A 146 -7.64 -13.14 0.05
CA LEU A 146 -6.57 -12.17 -0.14
C LEU A 146 -5.16 -12.81 -0.08
N SER A 147 -4.91 -13.69 0.88
CA SER A 147 -3.59 -14.31 1.05
C SER A 147 -3.19 -15.15 -0.17
N GLU A 148 -4.13 -15.93 -0.72
CA GLU A 148 -3.91 -16.72 -1.94
C GLU A 148 -3.73 -15.81 -3.16
N LEU A 149 -4.54 -14.75 -3.25
CA LEU A 149 -4.46 -13.78 -4.33
C LEU A 149 -3.13 -13.02 -4.32
N LEU A 150 -2.65 -12.59 -3.15
CA LEU A 150 -1.35 -11.96 -3.02
C LEU A 150 -0.21 -12.89 -3.45
N THR A 151 -0.28 -14.16 -3.11
CA THR A 151 0.69 -15.17 -3.57
C THR A 151 0.65 -15.32 -5.10
N SER A 152 -0.52 -15.21 -5.71
CA SER A 152 -0.72 -15.38 -7.14
C SER A 152 -0.49 -14.11 -7.96
N TYR A 153 -0.83 -12.93 -7.43
CA TYR A 153 -0.82 -11.64 -8.14
C TYR A 153 0.25 -10.66 -7.66
N ALA A 154 0.80 -10.85 -6.49
CA ALA A 154 1.79 -9.94 -5.92
C ALA A 154 2.92 -10.73 -5.25
N VAL A 155 3.35 -10.26 -4.10
CA VAL A 155 4.37 -10.88 -3.27
C VAL A 155 3.71 -11.29 -1.96
N PRO A 156 3.86 -12.53 -1.47
CA PRO A 156 3.32 -12.90 -0.19
C PRO A 156 3.95 -12.07 0.95
N PRO A 157 3.22 -11.83 2.06
CA PRO A 157 3.66 -10.93 3.14
C PRO A 157 5.06 -11.22 3.67
N TRP A 158 5.42 -12.48 3.81
CA TRP A 158 6.73 -12.91 4.34
C TRP A 158 7.90 -12.64 3.39
N LEU A 159 7.66 -12.51 2.08
CA LEU A 159 8.66 -12.12 1.07
C LEU A 159 8.70 -10.61 0.83
N ALA A 160 7.66 -9.88 1.22
CA ALA A 160 7.53 -8.46 0.95
C ALA A 160 8.76 -7.62 1.35
N PRO A 161 9.46 -7.86 2.49
CA PRO A 161 10.65 -7.11 2.86
C PRO A 161 11.81 -7.19 1.87
N PHE A 162 11.86 -8.23 1.04
CA PHE A 162 12.90 -8.42 0.02
C PHE A 162 12.59 -7.68 -1.30
N PHE A 163 11.33 -7.26 -1.49
CA PHE A 163 10.87 -6.59 -2.70
C PHE A 163 10.53 -5.11 -2.47
N PHE A 164 10.07 -4.79 -1.27
CA PHE A 164 9.70 -3.44 -0.88
C PHE A 164 10.67 -2.95 0.19
N PHE A 165 11.73 -2.30 -0.20
CA PHE A 165 12.72 -1.79 0.75
C PHE A 165 13.07 -0.33 0.43
N ASP A 166 13.40 0.40 1.48
CA ASP A 166 13.96 1.73 1.37
C ASP A 166 15.47 1.66 1.56
N VAL A 167 16.21 2.46 0.79
CA VAL A 167 17.68 2.50 0.83
C VAL A 167 18.22 2.79 2.23
N GLU A 168 17.50 3.61 3.01
CA GLU A 168 17.88 3.92 4.40
C GLU A 168 17.83 2.66 5.29
N ASN A 169 16.89 1.74 5.05
CA ASN A 169 16.83 0.47 5.78
C ASN A 169 17.94 -0.50 5.40
N ILE A 170 18.40 -0.48 4.14
CA ILE A 170 19.54 -1.31 3.73
C ILE A 170 20.81 -0.88 4.48
N ALA A 171 21.03 0.42 4.62
CA ALA A 171 22.17 0.92 5.37
C ALA A 171 22.13 0.54 6.86
N ALA A 172 20.94 0.52 7.47
CA ALA A 172 20.75 0.05 8.86
C ALA A 172 21.04 -1.45 9.01
N LEU A 173 20.51 -2.29 8.11
CA LEU A 173 20.78 -3.73 8.11
C LEU A 173 22.27 -4.04 7.91
N ALA A 174 22.96 -3.32 7.04
CA ALA A 174 24.38 -3.49 6.80
C ALA A 174 25.26 -2.99 7.98
N ALA A 175 24.70 -2.14 8.87
CA ALA A 175 25.39 -1.66 10.05
C ALA A 175 25.26 -2.60 11.26
N GLU A 176 24.15 -3.35 11.35
CA GLU A 176 23.93 -4.35 12.42
C GLU A 176 24.84 -5.60 12.28
N ASP A 177 25.33 -5.93 11.07
CA ASP A 177 26.20 -7.09 10.81
C ASP A 177 27.69 -6.78 10.93
N ARG A 178 28.10 -5.67 11.54
CA ARG A 178 29.51 -5.42 11.86
C ARG A 178 29.80 -5.94 13.28
N PRO A 179 30.69 -6.96 13.40
CA PRO A 179 31.13 -7.48 14.70
C PRO A 179 31.90 -6.45 15.51
#